data_f772686be5a988b901d172fd553465da
#
_entry.id   f772686be5a988b901d172fd553465da
#
_cell.length_a   1.000
_cell.length_b   1.000
_cell.length_c   1.000
_cell.angle_alpha   90.00
_cell.angle_beta   90.00
_cell.angle_gamma   90.00
#
_symmetry.space_group_name_H-M   'P 1'
#
loop_
_entity.id
_entity.type
_entity.pdbx_description
1 polymer ?
#
loop_
_entity_poly.entity_id
_entity_poly.type
_entity_poly.pdbx_seq_one_letter_code
_entity_poly.pdbx_strand_id
1 'polypeptide(L)'
;MRSPRTVVAFVAICVIVIDQISKSLAESNLASHSVKLVGPLSLQLVYNSGVAFSIGTGNTVLVTVVEMLVILGIILYVRTIQATGLAVGFGLVIGGALGNIGDRLFRHNGGSVIDFIHTGFWPTFNLADSAVVIGLVVILLGSRSRRARII
;
A
#
# COMPACT_ATOMS: atom_id res chain seq x y z
N MET A 1 -9.07 -21.02 16.53
CA MET A 1 -8.30 -20.37 15.43
C MET A 1 -9.11 -19.20 14.89
N ARG A 2 -8.49 -18.04 14.63
CA ARG A 2 -9.20 -16.89 14.03
C ARG A 2 -9.55 -17.18 12.57
N SER A 3 -10.72 -16.74 12.10
CA SER A 3 -11.10 -16.94 10.70
C SER A 3 -10.13 -16.19 9.77
N PRO A 4 -9.82 -16.68 8.57
CA PRO A 4 -8.97 -15.97 7.62
C PRO A 4 -9.45 -14.54 7.34
N ARG A 5 -10.76 -14.32 7.29
CA ARG A 5 -11.36 -12.98 7.10
C ARG A 5 -11.05 -12.02 8.24
N THR A 6 -11.07 -12.51 9.48
CA THR A 6 -10.69 -11.72 10.66
C THR A 6 -9.22 -11.31 10.59
N VAL A 7 -8.34 -12.22 10.12
CA VAL A 7 -6.91 -11.92 9.94
C VAL A 7 -6.72 -10.87 8.85
N VAL A 8 -7.40 -10.98 7.70
CA VAL A 8 -7.35 -9.98 6.63
C VAL A 8 -7.75 -8.60 7.16
N ALA A 9 -8.91 -8.52 7.82
CA ALA A 9 -9.41 -7.25 8.35
C ALA A 9 -8.47 -6.64 9.40
N PHE A 10 -7.95 -7.44 10.32
CA PHE A 10 -7.04 -6.98 11.35
C PHE A 10 -5.73 -6.43 10.74
N VAL A 11 -5.11 -7.17 9.82
CA VAL A 11 -3.88 -6.76 9.15
C VAL A 11 -4.11 -5.49 8.34
N ALA A 12 -5.21 -5.42 7.58
CA ALA A 12 -5.54 -4.24 6.79
C ALA A 12 -5.72 -2.98 7.66
N ILE A 13 -6.43 -3.10 8.80
CA ILE A 13 -6.59 -1.99 9.74
C ILE A 13 -5.24 -1.54 10.31
N CYS A 14 -4.39 -2.48 10.72
CA CYS A 14 -3.05 -2.14 11.22
C CYS A 14 -2.22 -1.40 10.18
N VAL A 15 -2.23 -1.86 8.93
CA VAL A 15 -1.51 -1.20 7.83
C VAL A 15 -2.03 0.21 7.60
N ILE A 16 -3.36 0.40 7.50
CA ILE A 16 -3.96 1.72 7.30
C ILE A 16 -3.56 2.67 8.44
N VAL A 17 -3.65 2.23 9.69
CA VAL A 17 -3.32 3.07 10.85
C VAL A 17 -1.84 3.49 10.83
N ILE A 18 -0.93 2.53 10.62
CA ILE A 18 0.50 2.80 10.58
C ILE A 18 0.85 3.72 9.40
N ASP A 19 0.28 3.47 8.22
CA ASP A 19 0.48 4.30 7.03
C ASP A 19 0.01 5.73 7.27
N GLN A 20 -1.22 5.92 7.74
CA GLN A 20 -1.78 7.25 7.96
C GLN A 20 -1.06 8.04 9.06
N ILE A 21 -0.59 7.38 10.12
CA ILE A 21 0.25 8.02 11.14
C ILE A 21 1.60 8.44 10.52
N SER A 22 2.27 7.55 9.78
CA SER A 22 3.57 7.85 9.17
C SER A 22 3.49 8.99 8.17
N LYS A 23 2.44 9.05 7.37
CA LYS A 23 2.18 10.15 6.42
C LYS A 23 1.92 11.49 7.13
N SER A 24 1.14 11.47 8.21
CA SER A 24 0.93 12.68 9.01
C SER A 24 2.20 13.19 9.67
N LEU A 25 3.07 12.28 10.15
CA LEU A 25 4.39 12.64 10.66
C LEU A 25 5.29 13.17 9.56
N ALA A 26 5.24 12.60 8.36
CA ALA A 26 5.99 13.10 7.21
C ALA A 26 5.56 14.52 6.82
N GLU A 27 4.25 14.78 6.73
CA GLU A 27 3.74 16.14 6.45
C GLU A 27 4.18 17.15 7.49
N SER A 28 4.12 16.82 8.79
CA SER A 28 4.46 17.76 9.85
C SER A 28 5.97 18.03 9.98
N ASN A 29 6.81 17.04 9.66
CA ASN A 29 8.25 17.14 9.92
C ASN A 29 9.09 17.35 8.65
N LEU A 30 8.61 17.02 7.46
CA LEU A 30 9.37 17.09 6.21
C LEU A 30 8.90 18.21 5.27
N ALA A 31 7.96 19.06 5.68
CA ALA A 31 7.38 20.09 4.85
C ALA A 31 8.42 21.13 4.36
N SER A 32 9.47 21.39 5.15
CA SER A 32 10.47 22.43 4.87
C SER A 32 11.88 21.90 4.64
N HIS A 33 12.14 20.61 4.88
CA HIS A 33 13.47 20.02 4.73
C HIS A 33 13.39 18.51 4.50
N SER A 34 14.46 17.98 3.91
CA SER A 34 14.66 16.52 3.82
C SER A 34 15.65 16.05 4.88
N VAL A 35 15.51 14.82 5.32
CA VAL A 35 16.41 14.18 6.30
C VAL A 35 17.19 13.06 5.62
N LYS A 36 18.51 13.19 5.53
CA LYS A 36 19.38 12.11 5.07
C LYS A 36 19.53 11.06 6.18
N LEU A 37 19.39 9.78 5.83
CA LEU A 37 19.54 8.67 6.76
C LEU A 37 20.89 7.96 6.56
N VAL A 38 20.98 7.06 5.57
CA VAL A 38 22.22 6.31 5.28
C VAL A 38 22.37 6.16 3.77
N GLY A 39 23.53 6.52 3.24
CA GLY A 39 23.82 6.42 1.80
C GLY A 39 22.81 7.20 0.96
N PRO A 40 22.16 6.57 -0.04
CA PRO A 40 21.15 7.23 -0.86
C PRO A 40 19.77 7.34 -0.19
N LEU A 41 19.58 6.71 0.97
CA LEU A 41 18.29 6.72 1.67
C LEU A 41 18.06 8.06 2.38
N SER A 42 16.94 8.70 2.09
CA SER A 42 16.50 9.93 2.73
C SER A 42 14.99 9.95 2.93
N LEU A 43 14.53 10.82 3.82
CA LEU A 43 13.12 11.14 3.98
C LEU A 43 12.88 12.52 3.37
N GLN A 44 11.92 12.61 2.46
CA GLN A 44 11.50 13.85 1.80
C GLN A 44 10.03 13.79 1.46
N LEU A 45 9.31 14.90 1.66
CA LEU A 45 7.89 14.96 1.36
C LEU A 45 7.65 15.13 -0.14
N VAL A 46 6.85 14.22 -0.72
CA VAL A 46 6.42 14.28 -2.12
C VAL A 46 4.92 14.01 -2.18
N TYR A 47 4.20 14.85 -2.92
CA TYR A 47 2.79 14.62 -3.25
C TYR A 47 2.68 13.96 -4.62
N ASN A 48 2.35 12.68 -4.64
CA ASN A 48 2.29 11.83 -5.83
C ASN A 48 0.86 11.79 -6.39
N SER A 49 0.63 12.46 -7.50
CA SER A 49 -0.67 12.46 -8.19
C SER A 49 -0.94 11.23 -9.07
N GLY A 50 -0.15 10.17 -8.94
CA GLY A 50 -0.28 8.95 -9.73
C GLY A 50 0.50 8.96 -11.05
N VAL A 51 1.37 9.95 -11.28
CA VAL A 51 2.17 10.13 -12.52
C VAL A 51 3.50 9.34 -12.46
N ALA A 52 3.50 8.13 -11.89
CA ALA A 52 4.73 7.34 -11.74
C ALA A 52 5.41 6.94 -13.06
N PHE A 53 4.81 7.14 -14.22
CA PHE A 53 5.40 6.83 -15.53
C PHE A 53 5.15 7.87 -16.61
N SER A 54 4.85 9.12 -16.27
CA SER A 54 4.62 10.21 -17.25
C SER A 54 3.54 9.90 -18.31
N ILE A 55 2.70 8.90 -18.08
CA ILE A 55 1.62 8.51 -18.98
C ILE A 55 0.36 9.28 -18.59
N GLY A 56 0.26 10.50 -19.09
CA GLY A 56 -0.95 11.33 -18.97
C GLY A 56 -0.96 12.16 -17.68
N THR A 57 -1.01 13.45 -17.86
CA THR A 57 -1.20 14.45 -16.83
C THR A 57 -2.42 14.15 -15.97
N GLY A 58 -2.21 13.70 -14.72
CA GLY A 58 -3.10 14.03 -13.62
C GLY A 58 -4.47 13.37 -13.59
N ASN A 59 -4.70 12.16 -14.12
CA ASN A 59 -6.00 11.54 -13.94
C ASN A 59 -6.04 10.68 -12.64
N THR A 60 -5.86 11.36 -11.51
CA THR A 60 -5.97 10.78 -10.16
C THR A 60 -7.28 10.00 -9.97
N VAL A 61 -8.36 10.46 -10.60
CA VAL A 61 -9.66 9.79 -10.56
C VAL A 61 -9.59 8.40 -11.20
N LEU A 62 -8.97 8.29 -12.38
CA LEU A 62 -8.83 7.01 -13.07
C LEU A 62 -8.01 6.03 -12.23
N VAL A 63 -6.88 6.48 -11.68
CA VAL A 63 -6.02 5.65 -10.81
C VAL A 63 -6.82 5.17 -9.59
N THR A 64 -7.55 6.06 -8.92
CA THR A 64 -8.37 5.71 -7.76
C THR A 64 -9.47 4.71 -8.11
N VAL A 65 -10.14 4.89 -9.25
CA VAL A 65 -11.19 3.95 -9.71
C VAL A 65 -10.60 2.57 -9.98
N VAL A 66 -9.45 2.50 -10.67
CA VAL A 66 -8.77 1.22 -10.94
C VAL A 66 -8.36 0.53 -9.63
N GLU A 67 -7.77 1.26 -8.69
CA GLU A 67 -7.43 0.73 -7.37
C GLU A 67 -8.67 0.19 -6.64
N MET A 68 -9.77 0.92 -6.65
CA MET A 68 -11.03 0.47 -6.02
C MET A 68 -11.56 -0.82 -6.66
N LEU A 69 -11.51 -0.95 -7.98
CA LEU A 69 -11.95 -2.15 -8.69
C LEU A 69 -11.06 -3.36 -8.36
N VAL A 70 -9.74 -3.15 -8.29
CA VAL A 70 -8.79 -4.20 -7.89
C VAL A 70 -9.07 -4.65 -6.46
N ILE A 71 -9.24 -3.71 -5.53
CA ILE A 71 -9.55 -4.03 -4.12
C ILE A 71 -10.87 -4.79 -4.02
N LEU A 72 -11.91 -4.36 -4.74
CA LEU A 72 -13.19 -5.07 -4.77
C LEU A 72 -13.01 -6.52 -5.24
N GLY A 73 -12.26 -6.75 -6.32
CA GLY A 73 -11.92 -8.07 -6.81
C GLY A 73 -11.20 -8.92 -5.75
N ILE A 74 -10.23 -8.34 -5.06
CA ILE A 74 -9.49 -9.02 -3.97
C ILE A 74 -10.43 -9.35 -2.80
N ILE A 75 -11.29 -8.44 -2.38
CA ILE A 75 -12.27 -8.67 -1.30
C ILE A 75 -13.22 -9.83 -1.64
N LEU A 76 -13.71 -9.88 -2.87
CA LEU A 76 -14.55 -10.97 -3.33
C LEU A 76 -13.79 -12.31 -3.33
N TYR A 77 -12.53 -12.30 -3.77
CA TYR A 77 -11.68 -13.49 -3.78
C TYR A 77 -11.33 -13.97 -2.35
N VAL A 78 -11.08 -13.05 -1.42
CA VAL A 78 -10.77 -13.38 0.00
C VAL A 78 -11.89 -14.21 0.66
N ARG A 79 -13.14 -14.10 0.19
CA ARG A 79 -14.25 -14.91 0.69
C ARG A 79 -14.06 -16.42 0.46
N THR A 80 -13.23 -16.81 -0.51
CA THR A 80 -12.93 -18.19 -0.87
C THR A 80 -11.69 -18.76 -0.18
N ILE A 81 -10.91 -17.91 0.53
CA ILE A 81 -9.63 -18.31 1.11
C ILE A 81 -9.84 -18.99 2.46
N GLN A 82 -9.12 -20.11 2.64
CA GLN A 82 -9.12 -20.86 3.90
C GLN A 82 -7.75 -20.86 4.61
N ALA A 83 -6.67 -20.42 3.95
CA ALA A 83 -5.33 -20.43 4.50
C ALA A 83 -4.96 -19.11 5.17
N THR A 84 -4.59 -19.16 6.45
CA THR A 84 -4.22 -17.98 7.25
C THR A 84 -3.00 -17.24 6.69
N GLY A 85 -2.00 -17.94 6.13
CA GLY A 85 -0.83 -17.30 5.53
C GLY A 85 -1.17 -16.40 4.34
N LEU A 86 -2.08 -16.85 3.47
CA LEU A 86 -2.59 -16.01 2.38
C LEU A 86 -3.41 -14.82 2.89
N ALA A 87 -4.13 -15.00 4.00
CA ALA A 87 -4.91 -13.94 4.62
C ALA A 87 -4.04 -12.75 5.05
N VAL A 88 -2.84 -12.98 5.57
CA VAL A 88 -1.89 -11.90 5.89
C VAL A 88 -1.50 -11.12 4.63
N GLY A 89 -1.11 -11.83 3.56
CA GLY A 89 -0.75 -11.19 2.29
C GLY A 89 -1.88 -10.32 1.72
N PHE A 90 -3.12 -10.83 1.71
CA PHE A 90 -4.28 -10.05 1.26
C PHE A 90 -4.60 -8.89 2.18
N GLY A 91 -4.43 -9.04 3.49
CA GLY A 91 -4.57 -7.94 4.45
C GLY A 91 -3.58 -6.80 4.19
N LEU A 92 -2.32 -7.15 3.89
CA LEU A 92 -1.28 -6.17 3.53
C LEU A 92 -1.64 -5.41 2.24
N VAL A 93 -2.05 -6.13 1.19
CA VAL A 93 -2.43 -5.50 -0.09
C VAL A 93 -3.66 -4.59 0.07
N ILE A 94 -4.71 -5.08 0.71
CA ILE A 94 -5.94 -4.29 0.92
C ILE A 94 -5.64 -3.07 1.79
N GLY A 95 -4.89 -3.24 2.89
CA GLY A 95 -4.55 -2.16 3.81
C GLY A 95 -3.71 -1.07 3.14
N GLY A 96 -2.70 -1.45 2.37
CA GLY A 96 -1.86 -0.50 1.62
C GLY A 96 -2.66 0.26 0.56
N ALA A 97 -3.44 -0.44 -0.26
CA ALA A 97 -4.24 0.21 -1.27
C ALA A 97 -5.31 1.15 -0.67
N LEU A 98 -5.97 0.74 0.42
CA LEU A 98 -6.93 1.62 1.14
C LEU A 98 -6.23 2.82 1.82
N GLY A 99 -4.98 2.67 2.27
CA GLY A 99 -4.18 3.77 2.79
C GLY A 99 -3.95 4.86 1.73
N ASN A 100 -3.56 4.47 0.52
CA ASN A 100 -3.36 5.38 -0.60
C ASN A 100 -4.67 6.00 -1.13
N ILE A 101 -5.75 5.22 -1.19
CA ILE A 101 -7.09 5.75 -1.51
C ILE A 101 -7.54 6.77 -0.44
N GLY A 102 -7.25 6.49 0.83
CA GLY A 102 -7.54 7.41 1.93
C GLY A 102 -6.91 8.78 1.73
N ASP A 103 -5.64 8.84 1.29
CA ASP A 103 -4.99 10.11 0.97
C ASP A 103 -5.72 10.85 -0.15
N ARG A 104 -6.02 10.15 -1.25
CA ARG A 104 -6.66 10.75 -2.43
C ARG A 104 -8.04 11.32 -2.13
N LEU A 105 -8.81 10.66 -1.28
CA LEU A 105 -10.20 11.05 -1.00
C LEU A 105 -10.34 12.04 0.16
N PHE A 106 -9.47 11.98 1.18
CA PHE A 106 -9.75 12.65 2.45
C PHE A 106 -8.70 13.69 2.88
N ARG A 107 -7.48 13.72 2.29
CA ARG A 107 -6.44 14.66 2.73
C ARG A 107 -6.47 16.03 2.08
N HIS A 108 -7.40 16.31 1.18
CA HIS A 108 -7.54 17.62 0.50
C HIS A 108 -6.27 18.13 -0.20
N ASN A 109 -5.40 17.23 -0.64
CA ASN A 109 -4.12 17.50 -1.32
C ASN A 109 -4.19 17.32 -2.85
N GLY A 110 -5.34 17.64 -3.45
CA GLY A 110 -5.56 17.51 -4.89
C GLY A 110 -5.64 16.06 -5.37
N GLY A 111 -5.97 15.11 -4.50
CA GLY A 111 -6.05 13.69 -4.84
C GLY A 111 -4.69 13.00 -4.93
N SER A 112 -3.63 13.61 -4.41
CA SER A 112 -2.29 13.03 -4.38
C SER A 112 -2.11 12.09 -3.20
N VAL A 113 -1.20 11.13 -3.34
CA VAL A 113 -0.71 10.27 -2.26
C VAL A 113 0.53 10.91 -1.64
N ILE A 114 0.70 10.76 -0.33
CA ILE A 114 1.89 11.23 0.38
C ILE A 114 2.95 10.15 0.35
N ASP A 115 4.07 10.46 -0.31
CA ASP A 115 5.28 9.64 -0.37
C ASP A 115 6.41 10.34 0.39
N PHE A 116 7.25 9.56 1.09
CA PHE A 116 8.30 10.15 1.90
C PHE A 116 9.58 9.34 2.01
N ILE A 117 9.65 8.11 1.51
CA ILE A 117 10.84 7.26 1.52
C ILE A 117 11.52 7.37 0.15
N HIS A 118 12.70 7.99 0.12
CA HIS A 118 13.49 8.19 -1.10
C HIS A 118 14.80 7.42 -1.05
N THR A 119 15.10 6.64 -2.10
CA THR A 119 16.28 5.78 -2.18
C THR A 119 17.32 6.23 -3.21
N GLY A 120 17.06 7.34 -3.92
CA GLY A 120 17.96 7.91 -4.93
C GLY A 120 17.87 7.28 -6.32
N PHE A 121 17.45 6.02 -6.45
CA PHE A 121 17.35 5.29 -7.73
C PHE A 121 15.94 4.82 -8.04
N TRP A 122 15.02 4.89 -7.09
CA TRP A 122 13.62 4.51 -7.21
C TRP A 122 12.73 5.71 -6.92
N PRO A 123 11.53 5.83 -7.54
CA PRO A 123 10.57 6.85 -7.14
C PRO A 123 10.31 6.85 -5.64
N THR A 124 10.05 8.02 -5.06
CA THR A 124 9.68 8.12 -3.65
C THR A 124 8.40 7.35 -3.39
N PHE A 125 8.32 6.64 -2.28
CA PHE A 125 7.21 5.76 -1.91
C PHE A 125 6.89 5.90 -0.40
N ASN A 126 5.88 5.15 0.06
CA ASN A 126 5.39 5.19 1.43
C ASN A 126 5.25 3.78 2.05
N LEU A 127 4.71 3.68 3.26
CA LEU A 127 4.51 2.40 3.93
C LEU A 127 3.37 1.58 3.31
N ALA A 128 2.35 2.22 2.75
CA ALA A 128 1.27 1.54 2.03
C ALA A 128 1.81 0.80 0.80
N ASP A 129 2.68 1.44 0.01
CA ASP A 129 3.32 0.81 -1.16
C ASP A 129 4.18 -0.37 -0.74
N SER A 130 4.95 -0.22 0.34
CA SER A 130 5.74 -1.30 0.92
C SER A 130 4.86 -2.48 1.34
N ALA A 131 3.73 -2.22 1.97
CA ALA A 131 2.77 -3.24 2.38
C ALA A 131 2.17 -3.98 1.17
N VAL A 132 1.82 -3.25 0.09
CA VAL A 132 1.34 -3.87 -1.16
C VAL A 132 2.38 -4.81 -1.74
N VAL A 133 3.63 -4.37 -1.88
CA VAL A 133 4.71 -5.19 -2.44
C VAL A 133 4.97 -6.44 -1.58
N ILE A 134 5.11 -6.28 -0.27
CA ILE A 134 5.31 -7.39 0.66
C ILE A 134 4.12 -8.35 0.62
N GLY A 135 2.90 -7.82 0.59
CA GLY A 135 1.68 -8.61 0.51
C GLY A 135 1.62 -9.47 -0.75
N LEU A 136 1.98 -8.92 -1.91
CA LEU A 136 2.07 -9.66 -3.17
C LEU A 136 3.11 -10.78 -3.10
N VAL A 137 4.28 -10.53 -2.53
CA VAL A 137 5.32 -11.56 -2.32
C VAL A 137 4.79 -12.69 -1.43
N VAL A 138 4.14 -12.36 -0.31
CA VAL A 138 3.53 -13.34 0.61
C VAL A 138 2.48 -14.20 -0.10
N ILE A 139 1.62 -13.59 -0.92
CA ILE A 139 0.60 -14.32 -1.70
C ILE A 139 1.26 -15.26 -2.71
N LEU A 140 2.25 -14.79 -3.45
CA LEU A 140 2.96 -15.59 -4.46
C LEU A 140 3.67 -16.80 -3.85
N LEU A 141 4.40 -16.60 -2.74
CA LEU A 141 5.08 -17.70 -2.05
C LEU A 141 4.09 -18.68 -1.42
N GLY A 142 3.03 -18.19 -0.79
CA GLY A 142 2.00 -19.02 -0.18
C GLY A 142 1.19 -19.84 -1.18
N SER A 143 0.98 -19.33 -2.40
CA SER A 143 0.28 -20.04 -3.46
C SER A 143 1.11 -21.20 -4.04
N ARG A 144 2.43 -21.03 -4.16
CA ARG A 144 3.36 -22.09 -4.62
C ARG A 144 3.41 -23.28 -3.66
N SER A 145 3.46 -23.02 -2.37
CA SER A 145 3.50 -24.06 -1.33
C SER A 145 2.26 -24.95 -1.32
N ARG A 146 1.12 -24.48 -1.80
CA ARG A 146 -0.10 -25.28 -1.93
C ARG A 146 -0.06 -26.23 -3.14
N ARG A 147 0.47 -25.78 -4.28
CA ARG A 147 0.61 -26.65 -5.47
C ARG A 147 1.53 -27.84 -5.22
N ALA A 148 2.60 -27.64 -4.47
CA ALA A 148 3.56 -28.71 -4.14
C ALA A 148 3.01 -29.78 -3.18
N ARG A 149 1.88 -29.57 -2.52
CA ARG A 149 1.25 -30.55 -1.62
C ARG A 149 0.13 -31.38 -2.27
N ILE A 150 -0.18 -31.10 -3.54
CA ILE A 150 -1.28 -31.79 -4.27
C ILE A 150 -0.72 -32.79 -5.31
N ILE A 151 0.61 -32.78 -5.50
CA ILE A 151 1.37 -33.74 -6.34
C ILE A 151 2.06 -34.74 -5.40
#